data_8ef9539e6db73e669a5c874de1c217c4
#
_entry.id   8ef9539e6db73e669a5c874de1c217c4
#
_cell.length_a   1.000
_cell.length_b   1.000
_cell.length_c   1.000
_cell.angle_alpha   90.00
_cell.angle_beta   90.00
_cell.angle_gamma   90.00
#
_symmetry.space_group_name_H-M   'P 1'
#
loop_
_entity.id
_entity.type
_entity.pdbx_description
1 polymer ?
#
loop_
_entity_poly.entity_id
_entity_poly.type
_entity_poly.pdbx_seq_one_letter_code
_entity_poly.pdbx_strand_id
1 'polypeptide(L)'
;LNAICIKDLSFIDFKPKPVIVIDCCSAREVLNRRMESSSFAVLANLGLRMVDVKIIDDEAIIGDFSVNLRELEEVADDEEGVYSLSSEGLSKLVIAREHFYKLRRVADNTAPTLEIDGIHMHKIEGTTPWEDARRKVSLAKVRANHRVLDSCMGLGYTAIHSALLGAKVLTVELDPNVIELASYNPWSWKIKELQIQVVMGDVCEAIKKLGDECFDRIVHDPPRFSARTGRLYGRELYSEFHRVLKENGLLFHYVGSPGRMRGLDLIRSVAKRLEEVGFTARILRRDEVVLALKN
;
A
#
# COMPACT_ATOMS: atom_id res chain seq x y z
N LEU A 1 -7.25 14.59 14.86
CA LEU A 1 -5.80 14.84 15.09
C LEU A 1 -5.47 16.27 15.56
N ASN A 2 -6.47 17.07 15.99
CA ASN A 2 -6.35 18.50 16.37
C ASN A 2 -5.44 18.82 17.57
N ALA A 3 -4.55 17.92 17.99
CA ALA A 3 -3.61 18.16 19.08
C ALA A 3 -2.22 17.54 18.84
N ILE A 4 -1.92 17.09 17.62
CA ILE A 4 -0.53 16.79 17.25
C ILE A 4 0.10 18.14 16.95
N CYS A 5 1.13 18.56 17.68
CA CYS A 5 1.96 19.69 17.28
C CYS A 5 2.67 19.34 15.97
N ILE A 6 1.97 19.55 14.85
CA ILE A 6 2.46 19.31 13.51
C ILE A 6 2.84 20.69 12.95
N LYS A 7 4.13 20.93 12.77
CA LYS A 7 4.63 22.13 12.10
C LYS A 7 5.19 21.71 10.74
N ASP A 8 4.73 22.38 9.69
CA ASP A 8 5.34 22.36 8.34
C ASP A 8 5.46 20.98 7.66
N LEU A 9 4.45 20.09 7.83
CA LEU A 9 4.34 18.86 7.03
C LEU A 9 3.61 19.12 5.70
N SER A 10 4.10 18.50 4.63
CA SER A 10 3.48 18.57 3.31
C SER A 10 2.32 17.58 3.20
N PHE A 11 1.16 17.95 3.76
CA PHE A 11 -0.05 17.17 3.59
C PHE A 11 -0.55 17.23 2.15
N ILE A 12 -1.01 16.09 1.64
CA ILE A 12 -1.68 16.01 0.36
C ILE A 12 -3.13 15.57 0.54
N ASP A 13 -4.01 16.10 -0.31
CA ASP A 13 -5.37 15.58 -0.46
C ASP A 13 -5.35 14.41 -1.43
N PHE A 14 -5.38 13.17 -0.89
CA PHE A 14 -5.41 11.97 -1.71
C PHE A 14 -6.71 11.91 -2.52
N LYS A 15 -6.59 11.88 -3.85
CA LYS A 15 -7.72 11.92 -4.78
C LYS A 15 -7.76 10.66 -5.64
N PRO A 16 -8.74 9.75 -5.41
CA PRO A 16 -9.03 8.67 -6.34
C PRO A 16 -9.23 9.18 -7.76
N LYS A 17 -8.68 8.47 -8.74
CA LYS A 17 -8.92 8.78 -10.15
C LYS A 17 -10.31 8.30 -10.56
N PRO A 18 -11.05 9.10 -11.37
CA PRO A 18 -12.38 8.74 -11.85
C PRO A 18 -12.29 7.77 -13.03
N VAL A 19 -11.88 6.53 -12.76
CA VAL A 19 -11.66 5.48 -13.76
C VAL A 19 -12.36 4.19 -13.35
N ILE A 20 -12.57 3.30 -14.32
CA ILE A 20 -12.89 1.90 -14.05
C ILE A 20 -11.60 1.11 -14.23
N VAL A 21 -11.28 0.27 -13.25
CA VAL A 21 -10.10 -0.59 -13.31
C VAL A 21 -10.52 -1.98 -13.74
N ILE A 22 -9.85 -2.49 -14.77
CA ILE A 22 -10.08 -3.82 -15.34
C ILE A 22 -8.78 -4.64 -15.35
N ASP A 23 -8.95 -5.95 -15.32
CA ASP A 23 -7.89 -6.94 -15.40
C ASP A 23 -8.33 -8.09 -16.33
N CYS A 24 -7.49 -9.11 -16.48
CA CYS A 24 -7.81 -10.26 -17.33
C CYS A 24 -9.12 -10.95 -16.93
N CYS A 25 -9.49 -10.97 -15.64
CA CYS A 25 -10.74 -11.60 -15.20
C CYS A 25 -11.97 -10.83 -15.68
N SER A 26 -12.02 -9.52 -15.44
CA SER A 26 -13.11 -8.67 -15.89
C SER A 26 -13.21 -8.62 -17.41
N ALA A 27 -12.07 -8.56 -18.12
CA ALA A 27 -12.04 -8.60 -19.57
C ALA A 27 -12.59 -9.91 -20.13
N ARG A 28 -12.15 -11.06 -19.61
CA ARG A 28 -12.66 -12.39 -19.98
C ARG A 28 -14.16 -12.53 -19.72
N GLU A 29 -14.64 -11.99 -18.60
CA GLU A 29 -16.07 -12.01 -18.28
C GLU A 29 -16.87 -11.23 -19.32
N VAL A 30 -16.41 -10.03 -19.73
CA VAL A 30 -17.05 -9.26 -20.81
C VAL A 30 -17.06 -10.04 -22.11
N LEU A 31 -15.92 -10.58 -22.54
CA LEU A 31 -15.77 -11.31 -23.79
C LEU A 31 -16.60 -12.60 -23.84
N ASN A 32 -16.75 -13.30 -22.74
CA ASN A 32 -17.60 -14.51 -22.67
C ASN A 32 -19.09 -14.16 -22.73
N ARG A 33 -19.51 -13.18 -21.90
CA ARG A 33 -20.93 -12.83 -21.78
C ARG A 33 -21.50 -12.10 -22.99
N ARG A 34 -20.65 -11.44 -23.82
CA ARG A 34 -21.08 -10.81 -25.08
C ARG A 34 -21.77 -11.78 -26.03
N MET A 35 -21.44 -13.07 -25.92
CA MET A 35 -22.06 -14.12 -26.77
C MET A 35 -23.47 -14.49 -26.32
N GLU A 36 -23.85 -14.15 -25.11
CA GLU A 36 -25.14 -14.51 -24.50
C GLU A 36 -26.12 -13.32 -24.50
N SER A 37 -25.60 -12.11 -24.32
CA SER A 37 -26.40 -10.89 -24.18
C SER A 37 -25.61 -9.65 -24.61
N SER A 38 -26.31 -8.66 -25.15
CA SER A 38 -25.75 -7.33 -25.43
C SER A 38 -25.74 -6.39 -24.22
N SER A 39 -26.31 -6.79 -23.07
CA SER A 39 -26.33 -5.98 -21.85
C SER A 39 -26.29 -6.88 -20.63
N PHE A 40 -25.32 -6.64 -19.76
CA PHE A 40 -25.05 -7.41 -18.54
C PHE A 40 -24.19 -6.57 -17.57
N ALA A 41 -23.90 -7.10 -16.38
CA ALA A 41 -22.97 -6.47 -15.46
C ALA A 41 -21.78 -7.40 -15.19
N VAL A 42 -20.59 -6.83 -15.01
CA VAL A 42 -19.36 -7.56 -14.67
C VAL A 42 -18.73 -7.03 -13.39
N LEU A 43 -17.94 -7.88 -12.75
CA LEU A 43 -17.18 -7.49 -11.56
C LEU A 43 -15.87 -6.81 -11.99
N ALA A 44 -15.80 -5.50 -11.82
CA ALA A 44 -14.65 -4.66 -12.15
C ALA A 44 -13.98 -4.12 -10.86
N ASN A 45 -13.03 -3.18 -11.03
CA ASN A 45 -12.29 -2.57 -9.94
C ASN A 45 -11.61 -3.63 -9.03
N LEU A 46 -11.03 -4.65 -9.66
CA LEU A 46 -10.33 -5.74 -8.97
C LEU A 46 -11.22 -6.42 -7.92
N GLY A 47 -12.48 -6.69 -8.28
CA GLY A 47 -13.44 -7.38 -7.43
C GLY A 47 -14.25 -6.50 -6.48
N LEU A 48 -14.15 -5.17 -6.57
CA LEU A 48 -14.82 -4.27 -5.61
C LEU A 48 -16.16 -3.71 -6.10
N ARG A 49 -16.46 -3.76 -7.41
CA ARG A 49 -17.65 -3.09 -7.95
C ARG A 49 -18.24 -3.83 -9.15
N MET A 50 -19.56 -4.08 -9.11
CA MET A 50 -20.31 -4.45 -10.29
C MET A 50 -20.50 -3.22 -11.19
N VAL A 51 -20.25 -3.39 -12.49
CA VAL A 51 -20.35 -2.33 -13.51
C VAL A 51 -21.17 -2.85 -14.66
N ASP A 52 -22.14 -2.05 -15.12
CA ASP A 52 -22.96 -2.37 -16.28
C ASP A 52 -22.12 -2.33 -17.56
N VAL A 53 -22.34 -3.29 -18.43
CA VAL A 53 -21.70 -3.42 -19.73
C VAL A 53 -22.77 -3.48 -20.82
N LYS A 54 -22.56 -2.74 -21.90
CA LYS A 54 -23.36 -2.80 -23.11
C LYS A 54 -22.46 -3.02 -24.31
N ILE A 55 -22.76 -4.03 -25.11
CA ILE A 55 -22.03 -4.32 -26.34
C ILE A 55 -22.75 -3.65 -27.51
N ILE A 56 -22.02 -2.88 -28.30
CA ILE A 56 -22.50 -2.24 -29.53
C ILE A 56 -21.42 -2.47 -30.59
N ASP A 57 -21.74 -3.25 -31.60
CA ASP A 57 -20.82 -3.67 -32.68
C ASP A 57 -19.52 -4.25 -32.08
N ASP A 58 -18.36 -3.64 -32.36
CA ASP A 58 -17.05 -4.07 -31.92
C ASP A 58 -16.60 -3.34 -30.63
N GLU A 59 -17.50 -2.66 -29.91
CA GLU A 59 -17.21 -1.93 -28.71
C GLU A 59 -17.97 -2.45 -27.48
N ALA A 60 -17.33 -2.41 -26.33
CA ALA A 60 -17.95 -2.57 -25.03
C ALA A 60 -18.01 -1.22 -24.31
N ILE A 61 -19.22 -0.78 -23.96
CA ILE A 61 -19.42 0.35 -23.05
C ILE A 61 -19.46 -0.23 -21.64
N ILE A 62 -18.43 0.06 -20.86
CA ILE A 62 -18.27 -0.40 -19.47
C ILE A 62 -18.49 0.81 -18.56
N GLY A 63 -19.63 0.83 -17.85
CA GLY A 63 -20.10 2.02 -17.16
C GLY A 63 -20.28 3.19 -18.14
N ASP A 64 -19.47 4.25 -17.95
CA ASP A 64 -19.53 5.47 -18.78
C ASP A 64 -18.47 5.50 -19.89
N PHE A 65 -17.64 4.45 -20.04
CA PHE A 65 -16.49 4.46 -20.93
C PHE A 65 -16.58 3.37 -22.00
N SER A 66 -16.13 3.69 -23.21
CA SER A 66 -16.06 2.76 -24.34
C SER A 66 -14.66 2.18 -24.49
N VAL A 67 -14.58 0.92 -24.89
CA VAL A 67 -13.34 0.20 -25.22
C VAL A 67 -13.59 -0.77 -26.36
N ASN A 68 -12.64 -0.88 -27.29
CA ASN A 68 -12.73 -1.84 -28.38
C ASN A 68 -12.57 -3.27 -27.86
N LEU A 69 -13.36 -4.21 -28.42
CA LEU A 69 -13.30 -5.62 -28.00
C LEU A 69 -11.93 -6.26 -28.23
N ARG A 70 -11.17 -5.81 -29.25
CA ARG A 70 -9.78 -6.28 -29.46
C ARG A 70 -8.83 -5.85 -28.35
N GLU A 71 -8.99 -4.62 -27.84
CA GLU A 71 -8.19 -4.16 -26.69
C GLU A 71 -8.53 -4.99 -25.44
N LEU A 72 -9.79 -5.39 -25.25
CA LEU A 72 -10.18 -6.30 -24.18
C LEU A 72 -9.60 -7.71 -24.35
N GLU A 73 -9.43 -8.19 -25.58
CA GLU A 73 -8.74 -9.46 -25.85
C GLU A 73 -7.27 -9.39 -25.41
N GLU A 74 -6.57 -8.26 -25.66
CA GLU A 74 -5.21 -8.06 -25.18
C GLU A 74 -5.14 -8.01 -23.63
N VAL A 75 -6.11 -7.36 -22.98
CA VAL A 75 -6.20 -7.37 -21.50
C VAL A 75 -6.48 -8.78 -20.98
N ALA A 76 -7.35 -9.55 -21.65
CA ALA A 76 -7.71 -10.92 -21.24
C ALA A 76 -6.52 -11.87 -21.28
N ASP A 77 -5.53 -11.62 -22.13
CA ASP A 77 -4.31 -12.42 -22.27
C ASP A 77 -3.19 -11.99 -21.28
N ASP A 78 -3.30 -10.81 -20.68
CA ASP A 78 -2.30 -10.30 -19.73
C ASP A 78 -2.65 -10.67 -18.29
N GLU A 79 -2.19 -11.83 -17.83
CA GLU A 79 -2.47 -12.40 -16.51
C GLU A 79 -2.05 -11.50 -15.33
N GLU A 80 -1.08 -10.62 -15.54
CA GLU A 80 -0.49 -9.77 -14.48
C GLU A 80 -0.90 -8.30 -14.61
N GLY A 81 -1.47 -7.90 -15.72
CA GLY A 81 -1.81 -6.53 -16.04
C GLY A 81 -2.97 -5.99 -15.22
N VAL A 82 -2.87 -4.73 -14.85
CA VAL A 82 -3.97 -3.91 -14.30
C VAL A 82 -4.11 -2.69 -15.20
N TYR A 83 -5.32 -2.41 -15.65
CA TYR A 83 -5.61 -1.37 -16.62
C TYR A 83 -6.65 -0.39 -16.07
N SER A 84 -6.53 0.88 -16.44
CA SER A 84 -7.58 1.88 -16.23
C SER A 84 -8.32 2.15 -17.52
N LEU A 85 -9.63 2.24 -17.44
CA LEU A 85 -10.52 2.67 -18.50
C LEU A 85 -11.12 4.02 -18.12
N SER A 86 -10.97 5.01 -18.99
CA SER A 86 -11.41 6.38 -18.78
C SER A 86 -11.89 7.01 -20.08
N SER A 87 -12.23 8.30 -20.07
CA SER A 87 -12.51 9.07 -21.30
C SER A 87 -11.32 9.17 -22.26
N GLU A 88 -10.10 8.92 -21.78
CA GLU A 88 -8.87 8.90 -22.59
C GLU A 88 -8.61 7.51 -23.20
N GLY A 89 -9.49 6.53 -22.95
CA GLY A 89 -9.37 5.15 -23.40
C GLY A 89 -8.78 4.21 -22.36
N LEU A 90 -8.28 3.08 -22.84
CA LEU A 90 -7.69 2.02 -22.05
C LEU A 90 -6.17 2.25 -21.87
N SER A 91 -5.67 2.14 -20.65
CA SER A 91 -4.24 2.32 -20.35
C SER A 91 -3.76 1.36 -19.27
N LYS A 92 -2.65 0.68 -19.52
CA LYS A 92 -1.99 -0.15 -18.51
C LYS A 92 -1.44 0.72 -17.39
N LEU A 93 -1.65 0.31 -16.13
CA LEU A 93 -1.23 1.08 -14.97
C LEU A 93 0.27 0.86 -14.69
N VAL A 94 1.07 1.54 -15.48
CA VAL A 94 2.53 1.59 -15.40
C VAL A 94 3.02 3.04 -15.45
N ILE A 95 4.12 3.32 -14.79
CA ILE A 95 4.84 4.60 -14.87
C ILE A 95 6.30 4.29 -15.18
N ALA A 96 6.80 4.80 -16.31
CA ALA A 96 8.20 4.71 -16.70
C ALA A 96 8.84 6.10 -16.60
N ARG A 97 9.60 6.34 -15.55
CA ARG A 97 10.36 7.58 -15.30
C ARG A 97 11.79 7.22 -14.89
N GLU A 98 12.24 7.67 -13.71
CA GLU A 98 13.54 7.26 -13.15
C GLU A 98 13.56 5.76 -12.82
N HIS A 99 12.43 5.21 -12.39
CA HIS A 99 12.17 3.81 -12.14
C HIS A 99 10.97 3.34 -12.96
N PHE A 100 10.83 2.03 -13.12
CA PHE A 100 9.67 1.41 -13.74
C PHE A 100 8.72 0.91 -12.65
N TYR A 101 7.55 1.51 -12.55
CA TYR A 101 6.50 1.18 -11.60
C TYR A 101 5.34 0.51 -12.31
N LYS A 102 4.75 -0.48 -11.67
CA LYS A 102 3.60 -1.21 -12.22
C LYS A 102 2.66 -1.64 -11.10
N LEU A 103 1.35 -1.44 -11.28
CA LEU A 103 0.37 -2.21 -10.54
C LEU A 103 0.30 -3.61 -11.15
N ARG A 104 0.51 -4.63 -10.34
CA ARG A 104 0.51 -6.02 -10.76
C ARG A 104 -0.58 -6.79 -10.06
N ARG A 105 -1.44 -7.44 -10.85
CA ARG A 105 -2.42 -8.40 -10.37
C ARG A 105 -1.71 -9.60 -9.74
N VAL A 106 -2.23 -10.12 -8.64
CA VAL A 106 -1.66 -11.28 -7.93
C VAL A 106 -2.62 -12.47 -7.84
N ALA A 107 -3.92 -12.20 -7.81
CA ALA A 107 -4.99 -13.21 -7.82
C ALA A 107 -6.31 -12.54 -8.22
N ASP A 108 -7.37 -13.35 -8.40
CA ASP A 108 -8.71 -12.88 -8.73
C ASP A 108 -9.30 -12.07 -7.57
N ASN A 109 -9.95 -10.96 -7.94
CA ASN A 109 -10.75 -10.17 -7.00
C ASN A 109 -10.02 -9.78 -5.70
N THR A 110 -8.75 -9.40 -5.81
CA THR A 110 -7.96 -8.96 -4.66
C THR A 110 -7.09 -7.74 -4.98
N ALA A 111 -6.58 -7.13 -3.92
CA ALA A 111 -5.67 -6.00 -4.02
C ALA A 111 -4.41 -6.36 -4.81
N PRO A 112 -3.98 -5.50 -5.76
CA PRO A 112 -2.76 -5.69 -6.54
C PRO A 112 -1.53 -5.44 -5.67
N THR A 113 -0.36 -5.89 -6.13
CA THR A 113 0.91 -5.43 -5.60
C THR A 113 1.46 -4.25 -6.41
N LEU A 114 2.28 -3.44 -5.77
CA LEU A 114 3.16 -2.51 -6.46
C LEU A 114 4.47 -3.24 -6.79
N GLU A 115 4.91 -3.14 -8.01
CA GLU A 115 6.22 -3.61 -8.48
C GLU A 115 7.05 -2.40 -8.91
N ILE A 116 8.29 -2.30 -8.41
CA ILE A 116 9.24 -1.25 -8.78
C ILE A 116 10.52 -1.95 -9.27
N ASP A 117 10.92 -1.68 -10.51
CA ASP A 117 12.10 -2.29 -11.16
C ASP A 117 12.13 -3.83 -11.02
N GLY A 118 10.97 -4.48 -11.17
CA GLY A 118 10.82 -5.93 -11.04
C GLY A 118 10.78 -6.47 -9.61
N ILE A 119 10.76 -5.60 -8.60
CA ILE A 119 10.69 -5.99 -7.19
C ILE A 119 9.30 -5.73 -6.63
N HIS A 120 8.65 -6.77 -6.11
CA HIS A 120 7.35 -6.62 -5.46
C HIS A 120 7.50 -5.95 -4.09
N MET A 121 6.66 -4.95 -3.83
CA MET A 121 6.65 -4.22 -2.56
C MET A 121 5.84 -4.92 -1.46
N HIS A 122 5.02 -5.91 -1.81
CA HIS A 122 4.23 -6.68 -0.86
C HIS A 122 4.60 -8.15 -0.93
N LYS A 123 4.34 -8.88 0.15
CA LYS A 123 4.41 -10.34 0.15
C LYS A 123 3.22 -10.90 -0.65
N ILE A 124 3.51 -11.74 -1.64
CA ILE A 124 2.52 -12.37 -2.51
C ILE A 124 2.56 -13.91 -2.47
N GLU A 125 3.62 -14.50 -1.92
CA GLU A 125 3.74 -15.95 -1.78
C GLU A 125 2.91 -16.48 -0.61
N GLY A 126 1.92 -17.30 -0.92
CA GLY A 126 1.01 -17.91 0.06
C GLY A 126 0.07 -16.93 0.77
N THR A 127 -0.05 -15.70 0.25
CA THR A 127 -0.93 -14.64 0.77
C THR A 127 -1.23 -13.61 -0.31
N THR A 128 -2.12 -12.67 -0.02
CA THR A 128 -2.34 -11.49 -0.88
C THR A 128 -1.80 -10.23 -0.19
N PRO A 129 -1.51 -9.14 -0.94
CA PRO A 129 -1.09 -7.86 -0.36
C PRO A 129 -2.04 -7.35 0.73
N TRP A 130 -3.34 -7.54 0.54
CA TRP A 130 -4.37 -7.14 1.49
C TRP A 130 -4.32 -7.94 2.80
N GLU A 131 -4.22 -9.27 2.70
CA GLU A 131 -4.13 -10.14 3.87
C GLU A 131 -2.80 -10.00 4.61
N ASP A 132 -1.69 -9.79 3.90
CA ASP A 132 -0.39 -9.50 4.51
C ASP A 132 -0.45 -8.21 5.34
N ALA A 133 -1.02 -7.13 4.78
CA ALA A 133 -1.20 -5.87 5.49
C ALA A 133 -2.12 -6.04 6.72
N ARG A 134 -3.22 -6.79 6.60
CA ARG A 134 -4.11 -7.12 7.73
C ARG A 134 -3.35 -7.83 8.84
N ARG A 135 -2.50 -8.80 8.49
CA ARG A 135 -1.66 -9.54 9.45
C ARG A 135 -0.66 -8.59 10.15
N LYS A 136 0.02 -7.72 9.39
CA LYS A 136 0.97 -6.74 9.94
C LYS A 136 0.30 -5.82 10.98
N VAL A 137 -0.87 -5.28 10.66
CA VAL A 137 -1.65 -4.43 11.56
C VAL A 137 -2.13 -5.18 12.80
N SER A 138 -2.51 -6.46 12.67
CA SER A 138 -2.84 -7.34 13.80
C SER A 138 -1.64 -7.54 14.74
N LEU A 139 -0.44 -7.79 14.19
CA LEU A 139 0.80 -7.93 14.96
C LEU A 139 1.19 -6.62 15.64
N ALA A 140 0.95 -5.46 15.01
CA ALA A 140 1.10 -4.14 15.59
C ALA A 140 0.11 -3.85 16.73
N LYS A 141 -0.88 -4.72 16.95
CA LYS A 141 -1.92 -4.59 17.99
C LYS A 141 -2.66 -3.25 17.91
N VAL A 142 -2.95 -2.80 16.70
CA VAL A 142 -3.76 -1.59 16.48
C VAL A 142 -5.17 -1.81 17.01
N ARG A 143 -5.76 -0.77 17.61
CA ARG A 143 -7.12 -0.77 18.17
C ARG A 143 -7.84 0.54 17.84
N ALA A 144 -9.13 0.55 18.05
CA ALA A 144 -9.94 1.77 17.94
C ALA A 144 -9.38 2.90 18.82
N ASN A 145 -9.47 4.11 18.31
CA ASN A 145 -8.97 5.34 18.92
C ASN A 145 -7.43 5.45 19.07
N HIS A 146 -6.64 4.43 18.67
CA HIS A 146 -5.21 4.60 18.59
C HIS A 146 -4.85 5.69 17.58
N ARG A 147 -3.79 6.42 17.87
CA ARG A 147 -3.07 7.25 16.89
C ARG A 147 -1.95 6.40 16.30
N VAL A 148 -1.97 6.22 14.99
CA VAL A 148 -1.02 5.34 14.28
C VAL A 148 -0.20 6.18 13.31
N LEU A 149 1.11 6.03 13.38
CA LEU A 149 2.03 6.45 12.32
C LEU A 149 2.32 5.25 11.43
N ASP A 150 1.96 5.35 10.16
CA ASP A 150 2.34 4.42 9.10
C ASP A 150 3.46 5.09 8.29
N SER A 151 4.68 4.57 8.40
CA SER A 151 5.88 5.30 8.01
C SER A 151 6.29 5.19 6.55
N CYS A 152 5.69 4.24 5.81
CA CYS A 152 5.91 4.01 4.38
C CYS A 152 4.59 3.55 3.77
N MET A 153 3.87 4.49 3.13
CA MET A 153 2.50 4.27 2.66
C MET A 153 2.40 3.14 1.62
N GLY A 154 3.25 3.20 0.59
CA GLY A 154 3.08 2.35 -0.59
C GLY A 154 1.69 2.49 -1.19
N LEU A 155 0.94 1.38 -1.34
CA LEU A 155 -0.46 1.40 -1.75
C LEU A 155 -1.44 1.68 -0.58
N GLY A 156 -0.94 1.93 0.63
CA GLY A 156 -1.72 2.35 1.79
C GLY A 156 -2.46 1.23 2.53
N TYR A 157 -2.19 -0.03 2.27
CA TYR A 157 -2.99 -1.13 2.84
C TYR A 157 -2.86 -1.25 4.36
N THR A 158 -1.67 -1.04 4.92
CA THR A 158 -1.47 -1.03 6.39
C THR A 158 -2.16 0.16 7.06
N ALA A 159 -2.10 1.33 6.43
CA ALA A 159 -2.82 2.52 6.88
C ALA A 159 -4.35 2.29 6.86
N ILE A 160 -4.86 1.72 5.77
CA ILE A 160 -6.29 1.41 5.59
C ILE A 160 -6.75 0.39 6.64
N HIS A 161 -6.04 -0.72 6.82
CA HIS A 161 -6.40 -1.71 7.84
C HIS A 161 -6.39 -1.14 9.25
N SER A 162 -5.45 -0.24 9.55
CA SER A 162 -5.41 0.48 10.82
C SER A 162 -6.64 1.37 11.01
N ALA A 163 -7.01 2.12 9.97
CA ALA A 163 -8.18 2.99 10.00
C ALA A 163 -9.51 2.21 10.07
N LEU A 164 -9.61 1.06 9.40
CA LEU A 164 -10.78 0.15 9.49
C LEU A 164 -11.01 -0.37 10.91
N LEU A 165 -9.98 -0.46 11.74
CA LEU A 165 -10.09 -0.77 13.17
C LEU A 165 -10.49 0.42 14.04
N GLY A 166 -10.75 1.59 13.44
CA GLY A 166 -11.13 2.82 14.14
C GLY A 166 -9.93 3.64 14.65
N ALA A 167 -8.72 3.39 14.15
CA ALA A 167 -7.55 4.19 14.48
C ALA A 167 -7.53 5.50 13.65
N LYS A 168 -6.88 6.53 14.21
CA LYS A 168 -6.55 7.78 13.51
C LYS A 168 -5.15 7.62 12.91
N VAL A 169 -5.04 7.65 11.58
CA VAL A 169 -3.81 7.29 10.87
C VAL A 169 -3.19 8.51 10.20
N LEU A 170 -1.89 8.67 10.40
CA LEU A 170 -1.00 9.50 9.61
C LEU A 170 -0.08 8.56 8.83
N THR A 171 -0.05 8.66 7.51
CA THR A 171 0.88 7.90 6.67
C THR A 171 1.82 8.82 5.90
N VAL A 172 3.04 8.34 5.63
CA VAL A 172 4.09 9.09 4.95
C VAL A 172 4.52 8.34 3.69
N GLU A 173 4.63 9.04 2.57
CA GLU A 173 5.15 8.50 1.31
C GLU A 173 6.16 9.46 0.70
N LEU A 174 7.29 8.91 0.30
CA LEU A 174 8.36 9.69 -0.32
C LEU A 174 8.14 9.88 -1.83
N ASP A 175 7.62 8.85 -2.50
CA ASP A 175 7.61 8.77 -3.95
C ASP A 175 6.26 9.20 -4.54
N PRO A 176 6.21 10.32 -5.28
CA PRO A 176 4.98 10.78 -5.92
C PRO A 176 4.42 9.78 -6.95
N ASN A 177 5.26 8.94 -7.58
CA ASN A 177 4.80 7.94 -8.53
C ASN A 177 4.02 6.82 -7.83
N VAL A 178 4.41 6.48 -6.61
CA VAL A 178 3.68 5.52 -5.77
C VAL A 178 2.30 6.07 -5.40
N ILE A 179 2.21 7.36 -5.01
CA ILE A 179 0.93 8.02 -4.73
C ILE A 179 0.06 8.10 -5.99
N GLU A 180 0.67 8.40 -7.14
CA GLU A 180 -0.03 8.43 -8.42
C GLU A 180 -0.66 7.07 -8.73
N LEU A 181 0.09 5.96 -8.65
CA LEU A 181 -0.46 4.62 -8.87
C LEU A 181 -1.49 4.21 -7.80
N ALA A 182 -1.27 4.58 -6.54
CA ALA A 182 -2.26 4.36 -5.48
C ALA A 182 -3.59 5.07 -5.80
N SER A 183 -3.54 6.24 -6.45
CA SER A 183 -4.76 6.98 -6.83
C SER A 183 -5.61 6.26 -7.89
N TYR A 184 -5.00 5.43 -8.73
CA TYR A 184 -5.67 4.55 -9.69
C TYR A 184 -6.15 3.24 -9.06
N ASN A 185 -5.57 2.81 -7.94
CA ASN A 185 -5.88 1.52 -7.32
C ASN A 185 -7.17 1.58 -6.50
N PRO A 186 -8.25 0.85 -6.88
CA PRO A 186 -9.52 0.88 -6.17
C PRO A 186 -9.43 0.48 -4.69
N TRP A 187 -8.49 -0.41 -4.35
CA TRP A 187 -8.25 -0.82 -2.96
C TRP A 187 -7.63 0.28 -2.11
N SER A 188 -6.92 1.23 -2.73
CA SER A 188 -6.33 2.41 -2.08
C SER A 188 -7.32 3.55 -1.88
N TRP A 189 -8.46 3.57 -2.59
CA TRP A 189 -9.43 4.67 -2.52
C TRP A 189 -10.01 4.85 -1.10
N LYS A 190 -10.00 3.79 -0.30
CA LYS A 190 -10.35 3.85 1.12
C LYS A 190 -9.49 4.84 1.94
N ILE A 191 -8.33 5.26 1.45
CA ILE A 191 -7.52 6.34 2.06
C ILE A 191 -8.37 7.62 2.18
N LYS A 192 -9.09 7.98 1.10
CA LYS A 192 -9.97 9.16 1.09
C LYS A 192 -11.22 8.93 1.92
N GLU A 193 -11.88 7.79 1.77
CA GLU A 193 -13.12 7.43 2.48
C GLU A 193 -12.92 7.44 4.00
N LEU A 194 -11.81 6.90 4.47
CA LEU A 194 -11.45 6.78 5.89
C LEU A 194 -10.72 8.02 6.44
N GLN A 195 -10.57 9.07 5.62
CA GLN A 195 -9.91 10.32 6.01
C GLN A 195 -8.51 10.13 6.57
N ILE A 196 -7.74 9.19 6.00
CA ILE A 196 -6.34 8.96 6.37
C ILE A 196 -5.53 10.17 5.95
N GLN A 197 -4.73 10.71 6.86
CA GLN A 197 -3.85 11.83 6.56
C GLN A 197 -2.60 11.34 5.85
N VAL A 198 -2.33 11.87 4.67
CA VAL A 198 -1.16 11.52 3.87
C VAL A 198 -0.17 12.68 3.84
N VAL A 199 1.08 12.39 4.16
CA VAL A 199 2.20 13.32 4.09
C VAL A 199 3.12 12.90 2.94
N MET A 200 3.40 13.82 2.02
CA MET A 200 4.43 13.64 1.00
C MET A 200 5.78 14.02 1.58
N GLY A 201 6.73 13.09 1.61
CA GLY A 201 8.11 13.36 2.02
C GLY A 201 8.86 12.19 2.63
N ASP A 202 10.13 12.41 2.94
CA ASP A 202 10.98 11.45 3.64
C ASP A 202 10.55 11.34 5.10
N VAL A 203 10.21 10.14 5.55
CA VAL A 203 9.82 9.89 6.95
C VAL A 203 10.92 10.27 7.93
N CYS A 204 12.20 10.14 7.56
CA CYS A 204 13.33 10.54 8.42
C CYS A 204 13.36 12.05 8.68
N GLU A 205 12.75 12.86 7.80
CA GLU A 205 12.64 14.30 8.00
C GLU A 205 11.25 14.70 8.52
N ALA A 206 10.20 14.04 8.05
CA ALA A 206 8.83 14.29 8.49
C ALA A 206 8.64 14.04 9.99
N ILE A 207 9.23 12.96 10.50
CA ILE A 207 9.10 12.57 11.93
C ILE A 207 9.68 13.61 12.88
N LYS A 208 10.72 14.33 12.50
CA LYS A 208 11.34 15.40 13.31
C LYS A 208 10.38 16.57 13.57
N LYS A 209 9.38 16.73 12.72
CA LYS A 209 8.33 17.75 12.81
C LYS A 209 7.11 17.31 13.62
N LEU A 210 7.10 16.07 14.09
CA LEU A 210 6.06 15.50 14.94
C LEU A 210 6.40 15.72 16.42
N GLY A 211 5.38 15.99 17.22
CA GLY A 211 5.55 16.17 18.67
C GLY A 211 5.90 14.85 19.37
N ASP A 212 6.42 14.97 20.59
CA ASP A 212 6.72 13.85 21.46
C ASP A 212 5.43 13.13 21.87
N GLU A 213 5.50 11.82 22.07
CA GLU A 213 4.44 10.98 22.64
C GLU A 213 3.06 11.15 21.96
N CYS A 214 3.08 11.31 20.64
CA CYS A 214 1.86 11.54 19.85
C CYS A 214 1.16 10.26 19.41
N PHE A 215 1.88 9.14 19.31
CA PHE A 215 1.38 7.92 18.70
C PHE A 215 1.31 6.75 19.68
N ASP A 216 0.26 5.96 19.57
CA ASP A 216 0.09 4.71 20.32
C ASP A 216 0.78 3.55 19.60
N ARG A 217 0.86 3.61 18.28
CA ARG A 217 1.46 2.57 17.42
C ARG A 217 2.21 3.20 16.27
N ILE A 218 3.30 2.56 15.88
CA ILE A 218 4.00 2.81 14.62
C ILE A 218 4.00 1.52 13.82
N VAL A 219 3.56 1.59 12.56
CA VAL A 219 3.72 0.54 11.57
C VAL A 219 4.83 0.98 10.63
N HIS A 220 5.98 0.31 10.73
CA HIS A 220 7.15 0.54 9.89
C HIS A 220 7.34 -0.66 8.98
N ASP A 221 6.88 -0.51 7.73
CA ASP A 221 6.97 -1.50 6.66
C ASP A 221 7.78 -0.92 5.50
N PRO A 222 9.10 -0.72 5.69
CA PRO A 222 9.92 -0.02 4.73
C PRO A 222 10.27 -0.91 3.53
N PRO A 223 10.70 -0.30 2.40
CA PRO A 223 11.35 -1.03 1.32
C PRO A 223 12.52 -1.86 1.83
N ARG A 224 12.86 -2.96 1.11
CA ARG A 224 13.95 -3.87 1.50
C ARG A 224 15.23 -3.12 1.80
N PHE A 225 15.97 -3.60 2.81
CA PHE A 225 17.26 -3.04 3.18
C PHE A 225 18.25 -3.04 2.01
N SER A 226 18.79 -1.87 1.73
CA SER A 226 19.80 -1.61 0.68
C SER A 226 20.65 -0.39 1.07
N ALA A 227 21.66 -0.06 0.27
CA ALA A 227 22.41 1.17 0.48
C ALA A 227 21.54 2.44 0.42
N ARG A 228 20.49 2.44 -0.41
CA ARG A 228 19.56 3.57 -0.55
C ARG A 228 18.56 3.69 0.62
N THR A 229 18.15 2.55 1.18
CA THR A 229 17.12 2.48 2.22
C THR A 229 17.71 2.36 3.64
N GLY A 230 19.03 2.35 3.77
CA GLY A 230 19.74 2.13 5.04
C GLY A 230 19.32 3.06 6.17
N ARG A 231 18.95 4.33 5.86
CA ARG A 231 18.43 5.30 6.85
C ARG A 231 17.15 4.82 7.54
N LEU A 232 16.30 4.06 6.85
CA LEU A 232 15.06 3.50 7.39
C LEU A 232 15.31 2.40 8.45
N TYR A 233 16.54 1.89 8.51
CA TYR A 233 16.99 0.86 9.45
C TYR A 233 18.05 1.41 10.44
N GLY A 234 18.13 2.74 10.53
CA GLY A 234 19.15 3.45 11.30
C GLY A 234 18.69 3.85 12.71
N ARG A 235 19.65 3.99 13.64
CA ARG A 235 19.39 4.46 15.02
C ARG A 235 18.74 5.84 15.07
N GLU A 236 19.08 6.74 14.15
CA GLU A 236 18.49 8.08 14.09
C GLU A 236 16.98 8.02 13.96
N LEU A 237 16.46 7.24 13.00
CA LEU A 237 15.02 7.06 12.83
C LEU A 237 14.40 6.33 14.03
N TYR A 238 15.09 5.34 14.59
CA TYR A 238 14.58 4.59 15.75
C TYR A 238 14.50 5.47 17.01
N SER A 239 15.44 6.40 17.21
CA SER A 239 15.37 7.39 18.28
C SER A 239 14.15 8.30 18.11
N GLU A 240 13.87 8.72 16.89
CA GLU A 240 12.67 9.50 16.60
C GLU A 240 11.40 8.68 16.79
N PHE A 241 11.35 7.40 16.38
CA PHE A 241 10.23 6.51 16.69
C PHE A 241 10.00 6.39 18.19
N HIS A 242 11.08 6.25 18.98
CA HIS A 242 10.98 6.22 20.43
C HIS A 242 10.43 7.53 21.00
N ARG A 243 10.90 8.68 20.50
CA ARG A 243 10.43 10.00 20.93
C ARG A 243 8.95 10.21 20.68
N VAL A 244 8.46 9.91 19.47
CA VAL A 244 7.07 10.16 19.08
C VAL A 244 6.07 9.14 19.61
N LEU A 245 6.52 7.94 20.03
CA LEU A 245 5.69 6.95 20.70
C LEU A 245 5.38 7.37 22.14
N LYS A 246 4.17 7.16 22.58
CA LYS A 246 3.75 7.24 23.97
C LYS A 246 4.38 6.12 24.79
N GLU A 247 4.41 6.31 26.11
CA GLU A 247 4.68 5.22 27.05
C GLU A 247 3.75 4.02 26.77
N ASN A 248 4.28 2.81 26.82
CA ASN A 248 3.62 1.58 26.40
C ASN A 248 3.20 1.54 24.91
N GLY A 249 3.74 2.46 24.10
CA GLY A 249 3.57 2.48 22.64
C GLY A 249 4.36 1.33 21.99
N LEU A 250 3.85 0.82 20.88
CA LEU A 250 4.44 -0.32 20.17
C LEU A 250 4.84 0.07 18.75
N LEU A 251 6.09 -0.15 18.42
CA LEU A 251 6.62 -0.15 17.05
C LEU A 251 6.55 -1.57 16.48
N PHE A 252 5.86 -1.73 15.37
CA PHE A 252 5.96 -2.88 14.47
C PHE A 252 6.95 -2.54 13.37
N HIS A 253 8.00 -3.35 13.20
CA HIS A 253 8.98 -3.18 12.14
C HIS A 253 9.10 -4.46 11.32
N TYR A 254 8.64 -4.41 10.06
CA TYR A 254 8.90 -5.47 9.09
C TYR A 254 10.33 -5.34 8.56
N VAL A 255 11.13 -6.37 8.74
CA VAL A 255 12.55 -6.37 8.35
C VAL A 255 12.77 -7.12 7.04
N GLY A 256 11.89 -8.08 6.75
CA GLY A 256 12.03 -8.99 5.63
C GLY A 256 13.18 -9.99 5.82
N SER A 257 13.34 -10.83 4.79
CA SER A 257 14.52 -11.71 4.64
C SER A 257 15.36 -11.20 3.48
N PRO A 258 16.25 -10.23 3.68
CA PRO A 258 17.27 -9.97 2.68
C PRO A 258 18.07 -11.27 2.55
N GLY A 259 18.06 -11.87 1.34
CA GLY A 259 18.71 -13.14 1.09
C GLY A 259 20.07 -13.21 1.78
N ARG A 260 20.52 -14.40 2.21
CA ARG A 260 21.71 -14.64 3.02
C ARG A 260 22.96 -13.91 2.48
N MET A 261 22.99 -12.61 2.63
CA MET A 261 24.17 -11.81 2.32
C MET A 261 25.14 -11.91 3.49
N ARG A 262 26.16 -12.76 3.33
CA ARG A 262 27.40 -12.73 4.14
C ARG A 262 27.23 -12.79 5.67
N GLY A 263 26.37 -13.68 6.19
CA GLY A 263 26.34 -13.95 7.64
C GLY A 263 25.73 -12.85 8.52
N LEU A 264 25.20 -11.78 7.97
CA LEU A 264 24.51 -10.73 8.71
C LEU A 264 23.07 -11.15 9.00
N ASP A 265 22.75 -11.38 10.26
CA ASP A 265 21.38 -11.52 10.75
C ASP A 265 20.77 -10.13 10.89
N LEU A 266 20.19 -9.59 9.80
CA LEU A 266 19.65 -8.23 9.79
C LEU A 266 18.59 -8.03 10.88
N ILE A 267 17.73 -9.01 11.13
CA ILE A 267 16.67 -8.90 12.13
C ILE A 267 17.22 -8.77 13.54
N ARG A 268 18.33 -9.48 13.88
CA ARG A 268 19.03 -9.29 15.15
C ARG A 268 19.70 -7.94 15.23
N SER A 269 20.29 -7.46 14.14
CA SER A 269 20.93 -6.16 14.08
C SER A 269 19.92 -5.02 14.28
N VAL A 270 18.72 -5.16 13.70
CA VAL A 270 17.59 -4.22 13.91
C VAL A 270 17.15 -4.26 15.36
N ALA A 271 16.89 -5.44 15.94
CA ALA A 271 16.47 -5.57 17.32
C ALA A 271 17.50 -4.91 18.28
N LYS A 272 18.79 -5.19 18.09
CA LYS A 272 19.86 -4.58 18.90
C LYS A 272 19.85 -3.06 18.79
N ARG A 273 19.73 -2.48 17.59
CA ARG A 273 19.67 -1.01 17.42
C ARG A 273 18.46 -0.40 18.09
N LEU A 274 17.31 -1.08 18.09
CA LEU A 274 16.11 -0.65 18.80
C LEU A 274 16.32 -0.68 20.32
N GLU A 275 16.98 -1.70 20.84
CA GLU A 275 17.33 -1.79 22.27
C GLU A 275 18.31 -0.67 22.68
N GLU A 276 19.30 -0.35 21.83
CA GLU A 276 20.26 0.72 22.06
C GLU A 276 19.62 2.11 22.17
N VAL A 277 18.43 2.32 21.61
CA VAL A 277 17.67 3.59 21.71
C VAL A 277 16.53 3.55 22.74
N GLY A 278 16.45 2.50 23.56
CA GLY A 278 15.55 2.44 24.71
C GLY A 278 14.31 1.56 24.57
N PHE A 279 14.14 0.87 23.45
CA PHE A 279 13.04 -0.09 23.31
C PHE A 279 13.33 -1.43 24.00
N THR A 280 12.27 -2.14 24.39
CA THR A 280 12.32 -3.58 24.63
C THR A 280 11.91 -4.31 23.34
N ALA A 281 12.86 -4.99 22.69
CA ALA A 281 12.66 -5.60 21.38
C ALA A 281 12.35 -7.09 21.48
N ARG A 282 11.39 -7.57 20.66
CA ARG A 282 11.03 -8.98 20.49
C ARG A 282 11.05 -9.35 19.01
N ILE A 283 11.82 -10.36 18.66
CA ILE A 283 11.92 -10.88 17.28
C ILE A 283 10.83 -11.93 17.04
N LEU A 284 10.05 -11.75 15.98
CA LEU A 284 9.09 -12.73 15.44
C LEU A 284 9.64 -13.28 14.12
N ARG A 285 10.50 -14.31 14.20
CA ARG A 285 11.25 -14.81 13.01
C ARG A 285 10.36 -15.32 11.88
N ARG A 286 9.23 -15.99 12.20
CA ARG A 286 8.30 -16.52 11.20
C ARG A 286 7.63 -15.42 10.38
N ASP A 287 7.46 -14.25 10.98
CA ASP A 287 6.83 -13.09 10.38
C ASP A 287 7.85 -12.09 9.84
N GLU A 288 9.16 -12.33 10.07
CA GLU A 288 10.27 -11.43 9.69
C GLU A 288 10.13 -10.03 10.32
N VAL A 289 9.66 -9.97 11.56
CA VAL A 289 9.26 -8.75 12.26
C VAL A 289 10.04 -8.58 13.55
N VAL A 290 10.33 -7.35 13.90
CA VAL A 290 10.69 -6.93 15.25
C VAL A 290 9.53 -6.10 15.83
N LEU A 291 9.03 -6.51 17.00
CA LEU A 291 8.15 -5.69 17.83
C LEU A 291 8.98 -5.00 18.88
N ALA A 292 8.87 -3.68 19.00
CA ALA A 292 9.62 -2.89 19.95
C ALA A 292 8.67 -2.06 20.82
N LEU A 293 8.72 -2.30 22.14
CA LEU A 293 7.87 -1.64 23.15
C LEU A 293 8.66 -0.49 23.77
N LYS A 294 8.08 0.70 23.84
CA LYS A 294 8.55 1.80 24.68
C LYS A 294 8.04 1.58 26.10
N ASN A 295 8.96 1.51 27.09
CA ASN A 295 8.64 1.33 28.51
C ASN A 295 8.60 2.67 29.22
#